data_9a7708f2c3e1a1e2c1998c4eaf8d2279
#
_entry.id   9a7708f2c3e1a1e2c1998c4eaf8d2279
#
_cell.length_a   1.000
_cell.length_b   1.000
_cell.length_c   1.000
_cell.angle_alpha   90.00
_cell.angle_beta   90.00
_cell.angle_gamma   90.00
#
_symmetry.space_group_name_H-M   'P 1'
#
loop_
_entity.id
_entity.type
_entity.pdbx_description
1 polymer ?
#
loop_
_entity_poly.entity_id
_entity_poly.type
_entity_poly.pdbx_seq_one_letter_code
_entity_poly.pdbx_strand_id
1 'polypeptide(L)'
;MRKIVASDTIRLNHSIEKVWSVISDIPSYIKWWPKAVNLEIVKATPEIVGTVLKASPLGGKSFSTMVDEIIPYQKIKIKYFDGLYQGNGFWIIENENQKTIVTYKVDLKIVDPFTKLISYILPVSKIHSLIFKKILGNLEMYIERK
;
A
#
# COMPACT_ATOMS: atom_id res chain seq x y z
N MET A 1 -21.55 8.22 3.28
CA MET A 1 -20.15 8.45 3.57
C MET A 1 -19.28 7.98 2.42
N ARG A 2 -18.39 8.82 1.94
CA ARG A 2 -17.58 8.46 0.77
C ARG A 2 -16.46 7.51 1.15
N LYS A 3 -16.34 6.45 0.37
CA LYS A 3 -15.33 5.40 0.59
C LYS A 3 -14.48 5.19 -0.64
N ILE A 4 -13.27 4.68 -0.41
CA ILE A 4 -12.43 4.10 -1.44
C ILE A 4 -12.38 2.61 -1.16
N VAL A 5 -12.93 1.82 -2.08
CA VAL A 5 -12.86 0.36 -2.03
C VAL A 5 -12.20 -0.08 -3.32
N ALA A 6 -11.04 -0.70 -3.22
CA ALA A 6 -10.28 -1.10 -4.39
C ALA A 6 -9.47 -2.36 -4.09
N SER A 7 -9.19 -3.14 -5.14
CA SER A 7 -8.38 -4.34 -5.05
C SER A 7 -7.58 -4.45 -6.34
N ASP A 8 -6.27 -4.54 -6.23
CA ASP A 8 -5.36 -4.63 -7.36
C ASP A 8 -4.43 -5.81 -7.16
N THR A 9 -4.17 -6.57 -8.22
CA THR A 9 -3.44 -7.83 -8.15
C THR A 9 -2.35 -7.87 -9.22
N ILE A 10 -1.20 -8.47 -8.87
CA ILE A 10 -0.13 -8.77 -9.82
C ILE A 10 0.34 -10.21 -9.60
N ARG A 11 0.73 -10.87 -10.69
CA ARG A 11 1.38 -12.18 -10.64
C ARG A 11 2.86 -12.00 -10.87
N LEU A 12 3.65 -12.50 -9.93
CA LEU A 12 5.11 -12.38 -9.97
C LEU A 12 5.74 -13.75 -10.19
N ASN A 13 6.67 -13.81 -11.12
CA ASN A 13 7.42 -15.03 -11.42
C ASN A 13 8.62 -15.15 -10.46
N HIS A 14 8.32 -15.12 -9.17
CA HIS A 14 9.31 -15.15 -8.09
C HIS A 14 8.75 -15.97 -6.93
N SER A 15 9.64 -16.52 -6.12
CA SER A 15 9.23 -17.31 -4.96
C SER A 15 8.52 -16.44 -3.92
N ILE A 16 7.65 -17.07 -3.14
CA ILE A 16 6.93 -16.38 -2.07
C ILE A 16 7.92 -15.80 -1.02
N GLU A 17 9.02 -16.48 -0.77
CA GLU A 17 10.05 -16.01 0.16
C GLU A 17 10.69 -14.72 -0.33
N LYS A 18 11.02 -14.64 -1.61
CA LYS A 18 11.61 -13.45 -2.20
C LYS A 18 10.64 -12.29 -2.20
N VAL A 19 9.39 -12.54 -2.58
CA VAL A 19 8.34 -11.51 -2.60
C VAL A 19 8.06 -11.02 -1.18
N TRP A 20 7.92 -11.93 -0.23
CA TRP A 20 7.67 -11.57 1.17
C TRP A 20 8.81 -10.71 1.72
N SER A 21 10.06 -11.05 1.41
CA SER A 21 11.21 -10.30 1.90
C SER A 21 11.18 -8.82 1.49
N VAL A 22 10.57 -8.52 0.36
CA VAL A 22 10.43 -7.14 -0.10
C VAL A 22 9.20 -6.47 0.51
N ILE A 23 8.05 -7.14 0.47
CA ILE A 23 6.79 -6.55 0.94
C ILE A 23 6.81 -6.34 2.45
N SER A 24 7.45 -7.22 3.20
CA SER A 24 7.54 -7.09 4.66
C SER A 24 8.61 -6.08 5.12
N ASP A 25 9.52 -5.70 4.23
CA ASP A 25 10.51 -4.67 4.52
C ASP A 25 9.91 -3.29 4.25
N ILE A 26 9.03 -2.88 5.15
CA ILE A 26 8.26 -1.63 4.99
C ILE A 26 9.16 -0.40 4.77
N PRO A 27 10.28 -0.22 5.50
CA PRO A 27 11.15 0.94 5.24
C PRO A 27 11.72 1.00 3.83
N SER A 28 11.84 -0.15 3.14
CA SER A 28 12.36 -0.16 1.76
C SER A 28 11.39 0.43 0.74
N TYR A 29 10.13 0.63 1.12
CA TYR A 29 9.12 1.17 0.21
C TYR A 29 9.55 2.52 -0.39
N ILE A 30 10.30 3.33 0.33
CA ILE A 30 10.79 4.61 -0.18
C ILE A 30 11.70 4.43 -1.41
N LYS A 31 12.24 3.22 -1.61
CA LYS A 31 13.15 2.91 -2.72
C LYS A 31 12.41 2.56 -4.02
N TRP A 32 11.20 2.02 -3.92
CA TRP A 32 10.51 1.51 -5.10
C TRP A 32 9.09 2.05 -5.31
N TRP A 33 8.47 2.65 -4.32
CA TRP A 33 7.18 3.32 -4.53
C TRP A 33 7.37 4.55 -5.43
N PRO A 34 6.33 4.95 -6.20
CA PRO A 34 6.41 6.15 -7.01
C PRO A 34 6.77 7.36 -6.16
N LYS A 35 7.69 8.16 -6.64
CA LYS A 35 8.15 9.34 -5.89
C LYS A 35 7.02 10.35 -5.63
N ALA A 36 6.04 10.39 -6.51
CA ALA A 36 4.89 11.29 -6.36
C ALA A 36 4.07 11.00 -5.09
N VAL A 37 4.18 9.80 -4.52
CA VAL A 37 3.50 9.46 -3.27
C VAL A 37 4.15 10.14 -2.07
N ASN A 38 5.43 10.50 -2.17
CA ASN A 38 6.19 11.17 -1.12
C ASN A 38 6.13 10.44 0.22
N LEU A 39 6.62 9.20 0.21
CA LEU A 39 6.67 8.39 1.44
C LEU A 39 7.78 8.88 2.37
N GLU A 40 7.46 8.87 3.65
CA GLU A 40 8.38 9.22 4.72
C GLU A 40 8.26 8.19 5.84
N ILE A 41 9.41 7.72 6.34
CA ILE A 41 9.42 6.80 7.47
C ILE A 41 9.30 7.61 8.75
N VAL A 42 8.18 7.45 9.47
CA VAL A 42 7.96 8.13 10.75
C VAL A 42 8.55 7.31 11.89
N LYS A 43 8.35 5.98 11.82
CA LYS A 43 8.82 5.08 12.86
C LYS A 43 9.02 3.69 12.24
N ALA A 44 10.17 3.09 12.47
CA ALA A 44 10.42 1.72 12.06
C ALA A 44 10.65 0.86 13.30
N THR A 45 9.98 -0.30 13.35
CA THR A 45 10.12 -1.24 14.46
C THR A 45 10.78 -2.53 13.97
N PRO A 46 11.59 -3.20 14.82
CA PRO A 46 12.20 -4.48 14.41
C PRO A 46 11.18 -5.58 14.12
N GLU A 47 10.06 -5.59 14.84
CA GLU A 47 9.00 -6.59 14.67
C GLU A 47 8.06 -6.25 13.52
N ILE A 48 8.27 -5.15 12.81
CA ILE A 48 7.48 -4.64 11.69
C ILE A 48 6.13 -4.07 12.14
N VAL A 49 5.35 -4.80 12.94
CA VAL A 49 4.11 -4.29 13.52
C VAL A 49 4.42 -3.00 14.29
N GLY A 50 3.64 -1.96 14.07
CA GLY A 50 3.86 -0.64 14.66
C GLY A 50 4.71 0.29 13.79
N THR A 51 5.28 -0.19 12.68
CA THR A 51 5.99 0.67 11.72
C THR A 51 5.02 1.65 11.09
N VAL A 52 5.39 2.93 11.07
CA VAL A 52 4.53 4.02 10.58
C VAL A 52 5.21 4.71 9.40
N LEU A 53 4.46 4.84 8.32
CA LEU A 53 4.82 5.66 7.17
C LEU A 53 3.84 6.81 7.04
N LYS A 54 4.32 7.91 6.47
CA LYS A 54 3.48 9.05 6.11
C LYS A 54 3.59 9.25 4.61
N ALA A 55 2.45 9.45 3.96
CA ALA A 55 2.40 9.73 2.53
C ALA A 55 1.80 11.11 2.30
N SER A 56 2.40 11.87 1.38
CA SER A 56 1.90 13.19 0.99
C SER A 56 1.78 13.22 -0.54
N PRO A 57 0.71 12.62 -1.10
CA PRO A 57 0.58 12.49 -2.54
C PRO A 57 0.67 13.86 -3.24
N LEU A 58 1.55 13.95 -4.23
CA LEU A 58 1.82 15.16 -5.00
C LEU A 58 2.22 16.36 -4.14
N GLY A 59 2.76 16.11 -2.93
CA GLY A 59 3.15 17.16 -2.02
C GLY A 59 2.00 17.86 -1.32
N GLY A 60 0.79 17.33 -1.43
CA GLY A 60 -0.40 17.90 -0.80
C GLY A 60 -0.63 17.40 0.61
N LYS A 61 -1.91 17.30 0.99
CA LYS A 61 -2.28 16.79 2.31
C LYS A 61 -1.84 15.35 2.49
N SER A 62 -1.51 15.00 3.72
CA SER A 62 -0.93 13.71 4.05
C SER A 62 -1.93 12.76 4.72
N PHE A 63 -1.53 11.52 4.78
CA PHE A 63 -2.13 10.51 5.66
C PHE A 63 -1.01 9.61 6.17
N SER A 64 -1.29 8.92 7.25
CA SER A 64 -0.35 7.98 7.85
C SER A 64 -0.84 6.56 7.74
N THR A 65 0.10 5.62 7.71
CA THR A 65 -0.22 4.20 7.76
C THR A 65 0.62 3.54 8.84
N MET A 66 0.02 2.56 9.51
CA MET A 66 0.72 1.77 10.52
C MET A 66 0.49 0.29 10.24
N VAL A 67 1.56 -0.49 10.33
CA VAL A 67 1.42 -1.95 10.26
C VAL A 67 0.72 -2.42 11.53
N ASP A 68 -0.47 -2.99 11.37
CA ASP A 68 -1.35 -3.39 12.46
C ASP A 68 -1.22 -4.88 12.79
N GLU A 69 -1.04 -5.71 11.76
CA GLU A 69 -0.97 -7.16 11.93
C GLU A 69 -0.16 -7.78 10.80
N ILE A 70 0.60 -8.83 11.12
CA ILE A 70 1.35 -9.61 10.14
C ILE A 70 1.06 -11.08 10.33
N ILE A 71 0.74 -11.77 9.23
CA ILE A 71 0.76 -13.22 9.16
C ILE A 71 1.84 -13.56 8.13
N PRO A 72 3.01 -14.06 8.55
CA PRO A 72 4.15 -14.28 7.65
C PRO A 72 3.78 -15.06 6.40
N TYR A 73 4.26 -14.58 5.25
CA TYR A 73 4.05 -15.15 3.92
C TYR A 73 2.59 -15.16 3.45
N GLN A 74 1.69 -14.47 4.17
CA GLN A 74 0.25 -14.48 3.85
C GLN A 74 -0.36 -13.09 3.78
N LYS A 75 -0.16 -12.27 4.82
CA LYS A 75 -0.92 -11.03 4.92
C LYS A 75 -0.23 -9.99 5.78
N ILE A 76 -0.35 -8.73 5.37
CA ILE A 76 0.00 -7.57 6.20
C ILE A 76 -1.22 -6.67 6.24
N LYS A 77 -1.74 -6.41 7.43
CA LYS A 77 -2.84 -5.46 7.62
C LYS A 77 -2.26 -4.10 7.95
N ILE A 78 -2.71 -3.09 7.23
CA ILE A 78 -2.28 -1.70 7.35
C ILE A 78 -3.45 -0.86 7.83
N LYS A 79 -3.23 -0.07 8.86
CA LYS A 79 -4.22 0.88 9.35
C LYS A 79 -3.89 2.25 8.79
N TYR A 80 -4.89 2.90 8.17
CA TYR A 80 -4.78 4.27 7.69
C TYR A 80 -5.36 5.21 8.75
N PHE A 81 -4.65 6.30 9.01
CA PHE A 81 -5.07 7.26 10.03
C PHE A 81 -4.45 8.63 9.79
N ASP A 82 -4.87 9.60 10.58
CA ASP A 82 -4.25 10.94 10.68
C ASP A 82 -4.13 11.66 9.33
N GLY A 83 -5.26 11.97 8.72
CA GLY A 83 -5.26 12.78 7.52
C GLY A 83 -6.38 12.46 6.56
N LEU A 84 -6.02 12.28 5.29
CA LEU A 84 -7.00 12.15 4.21
C LEU A 84 -7.97 10.98 4.38
N TYR A 85 -7.49 9.87 4.92
CA TYR A 85 -8.23 8.61 4.94
C TYR A 85 -8.20 7.96 6.32
N GLN A 86 -9.23 7.14 6.56
CA GLN A 86 -9.31 6.29 7.74
C GLN A 86 -9.84 4.93 7.31
N GLY A 87 -9.21 3.85 7.77
CA GLY A 87 -9.65 2.51 7.44
C GLY A 87 -8.49 1.55 7.34
N ASN A 88 -8.62 0.53 6.48
CA ASN A 88 -7.64 -0.54 6.43
C ASN A 88 -7.20 -0.84 5.00
N GLY A 89 -5.94 -1.24 4.87
CA GLY A 89 -5.40 -1.83 3.66
C GLY A 89 -4.81 -3.18 3.99
N PHE A 90 -4.69 -4.04 2.98
CA PHE A 90 -4.18 -5.40 3.15
C PHE A 90 -3.27 -5.78 1.99
N TRP A 91 -2.06 -6.18 2.32
CA TRP A 91 -1.25 -6.97 1.40
C TRP A 91 -1.66 -8.42 1.60
N ILE A 92 -2.04 -9.08 0.52
CA ILE A 92 -2.40 -10.51 0.53
C ILE A 92 -1.48 -11.22 -0.45
N ILE A 93 -0.81 -12.27 0.01
CA ILE A 93 0.21 -12.97 -0.76
C ILE A 93 -0.18 -14.44 -0.83
N GLU A 94 -0.23 -14.97 -2.04
CA GLU A 94 -0.63 -16.34 -2.30
C GLU A 94 0.35 -17.01 -3.26
N ASN A 95 0.55 -18.30 -3.07
CA ASN A 95 1.37 -19.10 -3.97
C ASN A 95 0.45 -19.84 -4.95
N GLU A 96 0.76 -19.75 -6.25
CA GLU A 96 0.00 -20.43 -7.29
C GLU A 96 0.96 -20.96 -8.35
N ASN A 97 1.13 -22.27 -8.43
CA ASN A 97 1.96 -22.91 -9.46
C ASN A 97 3.36 -22.28 -9.60
N GLN A 98 4.07 -22.14 -8.48
CA GLN A 98 5.42 -21.55 -8.42
C GLN A 98 5.47 -20.05 -8.70
N LYS A 99 4.33 -19.42 -8.88
CA LYS A 99 4.23 -17.96 -8.97
C LYS A 99 3.65 -17.41 -7.67
N THR A 100 3.92 -16.16 -7.41
CA THR A 100 3.37 -15.48 -6.25
C THR A 100 2.36 -14.44 -6.73
N ILE A 101 1.16 -14.52 -6.19
CA ILE A 101 0.10 -13.55 -6.46
C ILE A 101 0.07 -12.56 -5.32
N VAL A 102 0.22 -11.29 -5.64
CA VAL A 102 0.18 -10.20 -4.66
C VAL A 102 -1.05 -9.36 -4.93
N THR A 103 -1.88 -9.18 -3.91
CA THR A 103 -3.06 -8.33 -3.97
C THR A 103 -2.94 -7.25 -2.91
N TYR A 104 -3.24 -6.01 -3.28
CA TYR A 104 -3.44 -4.95 -2.31
C TYR A 104 -4.89 -4.51 -2.32
N LYS A 105 -5.55 -4.63 -1.17
CA LYS A 105 -6.95 -4.25 -0.99
C LYS A 105 -7.04 -3.09 -0.04
N VAL A 106 -7.94 -2.15 -0.31
CA VAL A 106 -8.24 -1.07 0.63
C VAL A 106 -9.74 -0.95 0.84
N ASP A 107 -10.09 -0.61 2.06
CA ASP A 107 -11.44 -0.20 2.46
C ASP A 107 -11.26 1.04 3.32
N LEU A 108 -11.32 2.20 2.69
CA LEU A 108 -11.00 3.48 3.30
C LEU A 108 -12.19 4.40 3.28
N LYS A 109 -12.29 5.19 4.33
CA LYS A 109 -13.23 6.28 4.46
C LYS A 109 -12.48 7.58 4.17
N ILE A 110 -13.05 8.44 3.34
CA ILE A 110 -12.47 9.75 3.09
C ILE A 110 -12.94 10.68 4.19
N VAL A 111 -11.99 11.16 5.01
CA VAL A 111 -12.33 12.03 6.16
C VAL A 111 -11.98 13.50 5.90
N ASP A 112 -11.09 13.78 4.97
CA ASP A 112 -10.75 15.14 4.61
C ASP A 112 -11.91 15.80 3.85
N PRO A 113 -12.45 16.95 4.32
CA PRO A 113 -13.62 17.56 3.70
C PRO A 113 -13.43 17.96 2.22
N PHE A 114 -12.24 18.46 1.88
CA PHE A 114 -11.94 18.86 0.50
C PHE A 114 -11.84 17.65 -0.42
N THR A 115 -11.13 16.62 0.00
CA THR A 115 -11.00 15.37 -0.74
C THR A 115 -12.37 14.72 -0.91
N LYS A 116 -13.18 14.76 0.14
CA LYS A 116 -14.54 14.23 0.10
C LYS A 116 -15.38 14.95 -0.95
N LEU A 117 -15.28 16.28 -1.02
CA LEU A 117 -15.98 17.07 -2.03
C LEU A 117 -15.54 16.69 -3.44
N ILE A 118 -14.22 16.59 -3.66
CA ILE A 118 -13.68 16.21 -4.96
C ILE A 118 -14.15 14.80 -5.37
N SER A 119 -14.33 13.89 -4.40
CA SER A 119 -14.75 12.52 -4.68
C SER A 119 -16.13 12.42 -5.33
N TYR A 120 -16.96 13.44 -5.24
CA TYR A 120 -18.25 13.48 -5.93
C TYR A 120 -18.09 13.80 -7.42
N ILE A 121 -16.94 14.35 -7.81
CA ILE A 121 -16.66 14.75 -9.19
C ILE A 121 -15.71 13.77 -9.87
N LEU A 122 -14.68 13.29 -9.13
CA LEU A 122 -13.65 12.41 -9.66
C LEU A 122 -13.82 10.97 -9.14
N PRO A 123 -13.53 9.97 -10.00
CA PRO A 123 -13.63 8.55 -9.58
C PRO A 123 -12.41 8.15 -8.73
N VAL A 124 -12.41 8.53 -7.44
CA VAL A 124 -11.25 8.35 -6.57
C VAL A 124 -10.81 6.89 -6.41
N SER A 125 -11.75 5.92 -6.43
CA SER A 125 -11.37 4.51 -6.35
C SER A 125 -10.59 4.07 -7.59
N LYS A 126 -10.97 4.56 -8.78
CA LYS A 126 -10.22 4.26 -10.00
C LYS A 126 -8.84 4.91 -10.01
N ILE A 127 -8.76 6.14 -9.51
CA ILE A 127 -7.48 6.85 -9.38
C ILE A 127 -6.57 6.11 -8.42
N HIS A 128 -7.09 5.66 -7.29
CA HIS A 128 -6.35 4.86 -6.31
C HIS A 128 -5.82 3.57 -6.95
N SER A 129 -6.66 2.87 -7.72
CA SER A 129 -6.23 1.66 -8.43
C SER A 129 -5.13 1.93 -9.45
N LEU A 130 -5.19 3.04 -10.18
CA LEU A 130 -4.13 3.40 -11.12
C LEU A 130 -2.79 3.59 -10.39
N ILE A 131 -2.81 4.24 -9.24
CA ILE A 131 -1.61 4.43 -8.43
C ILE A 131 -1.09 3.07 -7.95
N PHE A 132 -1.95 2.18 -7.47
CA PHE A 132 -1.52 0.87 -6.99
C PHE A 132 -1.05 -0.05 -8.10
N LYS A 133 -1.62 0.04 -9.31
CA LYS A 133 -1.07 -0.68 -10.45
C LYS A 133 0.37 -0.24 -10.73
N LYS A 134 0.66 1.04 -10.60
CA LYS A 134 2.02 1.54 -10.75
C LYS A 134 2.92 1.06 -9.61
N ILE A 135 2.42 1.06 -8.39
CA ILE A 135 3.16 0.54 -7.23
C ILE A 135 3.51 -0.94 -7.44
N LEU A 136 2.55 -1.75 -7.88
CA LEU A 136 2.76 -3.18 -8.12
C LEU A 136 3.74 -3.40 -9.28
N GLY A 137 3.67 -2.60 -10.34
CA GLY A 137 4.65 -2.66 -11.42
C GLY A 137 6.06 -2.31 -10.94
N ASN A 138 6.18 -1.30 -10.08
CA ASN A 138 7.48 -0.95 -9.49
C ASN A 138 7.99 -2.05 -8.56
N LEU A 139 7.09 -2.73 -7.85
CA LEU A 139 7.42 -3.88 -7.02
C LEU A 139 8.10 -4.96 -7.86
N GLU A 140 7.48 -5.31 -8.99
CA GLU A 140 8.04 -6.32 -9.89
C GLU A 140 9.45 -5.95 -10.35
N MET A 141 9.63 -4.72 -10.79
CA MET A 141 10.94 -4.24 -11.22
C MET A 141 11.97 -4.26 -10.10
N TYR A 142 11.57 -3.89 -8.91
CA TYR A 142 12.46 -3.86 -7.75
C TYR A 142 12.91 -5.28 -7.35
N ILE A 143 11.98 -6.23 -7.35
CA ILE A 143 12.30 -7.64 -7.05
C ILE A 143 13.28 -8.20 -8.08
N GLU A 144 13.09 -7.88 -9.36
CA GLU A 144 13.96 -8.38 -10.43
C GLU A 144 15.40 -7.87 -10.34
N ARG A 145 15.60 -6.72 -9.69
CA ARG A 145 16.94 -6.13 -9.50
C ARG A 145 17.68 -6.69 -8.29
N LYS A 146 17.04 -7.51 -7.50
CA LYS A 146 17.64 -8.07 -6.27
C LYS A 146 18.33 -9.41 -6.48
#